data_608e3957236ca338c3d0216a1212776f
#
_entry.id   608e3957236ca338c3d0216a1212776f
#
_cell.length_a   1.000
_cell.length_b   1.000
_cell.length_c   1.000
_cell.angle_alpha   90.00
_cell.angle_beta   90.00
_cell.angle_gamma   90.00
#
_symmetry.space_group_name_H-M   'P 1'
#
loop_
_entity.id
_entity.type
_entity.pdbx_description
1 polymer ?
#
loop_
_entity_poly.entity_id
_entity_poly.type
_entity_poly.pdbx_seq_one_letter_code
_entity_poly.pdbx_strand_id
1 'polypeptide(L)'
;MLASGVTFWRFRHLIECVSERAKMAHTRPPFRRRYRGAIRKMQKATFAAGCFWGVEATFRQMPGVLATRVGYTGGSTDNPTYKEVCTDRTGHAEAVEVEFDPARVRYSDLLKVFWENHDPTQLNRQGPDWGTQYRSAIFFHTPEQQTVAQASKEALEKAHRYSKPIVTQIVPAVTFYPAEDYHQQYLEKRGQASCHIKA
;
A
#
# COMPACT_ATOMS: atom_id res chain seq x y z
N MET A 1 -61.32 20.27 -41.01
CA MET A 1 -61.17 20.99 -42.28
C MET A 1 -59.83 20.58 -42.85
N LEU A 2 -59.87 19.73 -43.84
CA LEU A 2 -59.35 19.89 -45.23
C LEU A 2 -57.80 19.94 -45.23
N ALA A 3 -57.12 19.09 -45.82
CA ALA A 3 -57.16 18.17 -46.96
C ALA A 3 -55.76 18.24 -47.64
N SER A 4 -55.24 17.07 -47.91
CA SER A 4 -54.73 16.62 -49.24
C SER A 4 -53.40 17.17 -49.77
N GLY A 5 -52.63 16.23 -50.27
CA GLY A 5 -51.75 16.43 -51.39
C GLY A 5 -50.68 15.36 -51.58
N VAL A 6 -51.04 14.26 -52.15
CA VAL A 6 -50.17 13.22 -52.72
C VAL A 6 -49.58 13.75 -54.02
N THR A 7 -48.34 13.48 -54.36
CA THR A 7 -47.97 13.15 -55.76
C THR A 7 -46.65 12.34 -55.83
N PHE A 8 -46.80 11.18 -56.36
CA PHE A 8 -45.88 10.21 -56.90
C PHE A 8 -45.20 10.78 -58.17
N TRP A 9 -43.92 10.56 -58.37
CA TRP A 9 -43.36 10.34 -59.69
C TRP A 9 -42.17 9.36 -59.66
N ARG A 10 -42.37 8.25 -60.34
CA ARG A 10 -41.42 7.29 -60.88
C ARG A 10 -40.68 7.88 -62.04
N PHE A 11 -39.38 7.63 -62.19
CA PHE A 11 -38.80 7.24 -63.47
C PHE A 11 -37.55 6.40 -63.34
N ARG A 12 -37.48 5.50 -64.19
CA ARG A 12 -36.73 4.24 -64.33
C ARG A 12 -35.49 4.49 -65.28
N HIS A 13 -34.52 3.56 -65.14
CA HIS A 13 -33.43 3.18 -66.10
C HIS A 13 -32.19 4.10 -66.09
N LEU A 14 -30.98 3.57 -65.97
CA LEU A 14 -30.30 2.62 -66.87
C LEU A 14 -29.07 2.01 -66.18
N ILE A 15 -28.77 0.82 -66.57
CA ILE A 15 -27.64 -0.03 -66.22
C ILE A 15 -26.41 0.50 -66.95
N GLU A 16 -25.29 0.66 -66.25
CA GLU A 16 -23.97 0.48 -66.90
C GLU A 16 -22.99 -0.16 -65.93
N CYS A 17 -22.56 -1.34 -66.33
CA CYS A 17 -21.57 -2.16 -65.72
C CYS A 17 -20.19 -1.65 -66.17
N VAL A 18 -19.42 -1.09 -65.25
CA VAL A 18 -17.98 -0.89 -65.46
C VAL A 18 -17.22 -1.51 -64.31
N SER A 19 -16.55 -2.59 -64.68
CA SER A 19 -15.58 -3.27 -63.82
C SER A 19 -14.37 -2.38 -63.59
N GLU A 20 -14.14 -2.02 -62.32
CA GLU A 20 -12.83 -1.56 -61.92
C GLU A 20 -12.37 -2.35 -60.66
N ARG A 21 -11.37 -3.19 -60.92
CA ARG A 21 -10.58 -3.82 -59.88
C ARG A 21 -9.85 -2.75 -59.09
N ALA A 22 -10.44 -2.23 -58.03
CA ALA A 22 -9.72 -1.44 -57.06
C ALA A 22 -8.88 -2.40 -56.17
N LYS A 23 -7.59 -2.29 -56.32
CA LYS A 23 -6.53 -2.93 -55.56
C LYS A 23 -6.78 -2.78 -54.06
N MET A 24 -7.04 -3.86 -53.37
CA MET A 24 -6.96 -3.90 -51.89
C MET A 24 -5.54 -3.55 -51.48
N ALA A 25 -5.32 -2.30 -51.14
CA ALA A 25 -4.14 -1.90 -50.37
C ALA A 25 -4.25 -2.54 -49.01
N HIS A 26 -3.41 -3.54 -48.74
CA HIS A 26 -3.20 -4.09 -47.43
C HIS A 26 -2.61 -2.98 -46.53
N THR A 27 -3.46 -2.21 -45.88
CA THR A 27 -3.03 -1.36 -44.78
C THR A 27 -2.67 -2.25 -43.64
N ARG A 28 -1.36 -2.41 -43.41
CA ARG A 28 -0.84 -3.05 -42.20
C ARG A 28 -1.45 -2.35 -40.97
N PRO A 29 -2.01 -3.08 -40.02
CA PRO A 29 -2.52 -2.44 -38.79
C PRO A 29 -1.39 -1.66 -38.11
N PRO A 30 -1.70 -0.48 -37.53
CA PRO A 30 -0.68 0.35 -36.93
C PRO A 30 0.00 -0.45 -35.79
N PHE A 31 1.32 -0.36 -35.85
CA PHE A 31 2.29 -0.84 -34.89
C PHE A 31 1.68 -1.02 -33.50
N ARG A 32 1.46 -2.26 -33.06
CA ARG A 32 1.20 -2.58 -31.65
C ARG A 32 2.40 -2.08 -30.88
N ARG A 33 2.24 -0.92 -30.26
CA ARG A 33 3.16 -0.41 -29.25
C ARG A 33 3.30 -1.52 -28.21
N ARG A 34 4.39 -2.28 -28.32
CA ARG A 34 4.75 -3.22 -27.24
C ARG A 34 4.90 -2.34 -26.01
N TYR A 35 3.89 -2.35 -25.15
CA TYR A 35 4.09 -1.97 -23.76
C TYR A 35 5.18 -2.92 -23.24
N ARG A 36 6.42 -2.48 -23.32
CA ARG A 36 7.45 -2.99 -22.45
C ARG A 36 6.93 -2.66 -21.05
N GLY A 37 6.25 -3.59 -20.42
CA GLY A 37 5.95 -3.53 -19.01
C GLY A 37 7.30 -3.36 -18.33
N ALA A 38 7.62 -2.13 -17.93
CA ALA A 38 8.72 -1.90 -17.02
C ALA A 38 8.44 -2.85 -15.86
N ILE A 39 9.36 -3.79 -15.60
CA ILE A 39 9.33 -4.63 -14.40
C ILE A 39 9.37 -3.62 -13.26
N ARG A 40 8.19 -3.26 -12.74
CA ARG A 40 8.09 -2.33 -11.62
C ARG A 40 8.63 -3.09 -10.43
N LYS A 41 9.79 -2.63 -9.96
CA LYS A 41 10.46 -3.22 -8.82
C LYS A 41 9.51 -3.15 -7.61
N MET A 42 9.24 -4.30 -7.02
CA MET A 42 8.57 -4.41 -5.74
C MET A 42 9.23 -3.47 -4.74
N GLN A 43 8.44 -2.84 -3.90
CA GLN A 43 8.94 -1.92 -2.88
C GLN A 43 8.72 -2.50 -1.48
N LYS A 44 9.54 -2.02 -0.55
CA LYS A 44 9.42 -2.34 0.87
C LYS A 44 9.02 -1.11 1.65
N ALA A 45 8.25 -1.32 2.72
CA ALA A 45 7.94 -0.35 3.76
C ALA A 45 8.05 -1.05 5.11
N THR A 46 8.51 -0.37 6.16
CA THR A 46 8.63 -0.95 7.50
C THR A 46 8.00 -0.03 8.52
N PHE A 47 7.09 -0.60 9.33
CA PHE A 47 6.28 0.13 10.30
C PHE A 47 6.30 -0.54 11.67
N ALA A 48 6.39 0.26 12.73
CA ALA A 48 6.21 -0.14 14.11
C ALA A 48 5.03 0.66 14.70
N ALA A 49 4.01 -0.02 15.19
CA ALA A 49 2.75 0.57 15.65
C ALA A 49 2.12 -0.22 16.81
N GLY A 50 2.94 -0.61 17.77
CA GLY A 50 2.56 -1.51 18.87
C GLY A 50 2.80 -2.98 18.54
N CYS A 51 2.02 -3.89 19.11
CA CYS A 51 2.14 -5.33 18.90
C CYS A 51 2.04 -5.68 17.40
N PHE A 52 3.09 -6.28 16.86
CA PHE A 52 3.22 -6.55 15.43
C PHE A 52 2.20 -7.56 14.87
N TRP A 53 1.55 -8.39 15.72
CA TRP A 53 0.51 -9.33 15.26
C TRP A 53 -0.70 -8.62 14.64
N GLY A 54 -1.20 -7.57 15.32
CA GLY A 54 -2.32 -6.77 14.83
C GLY A 54 -1.93 -5.93 13.63
N VAL A 55 -0.74 -5.35 13.67
CA VAL A 55 -0.18 -4.52 12.60
C VAL A 55 -0.01 -5.35 11.32
N GLU A 56 0.57 -6.56 11.42
CA GLU A 56 0.71 -7.48 10.28
C GLU A 56 -0.64 -7.84 9.69
N ALA A 57 -1.60 -8.27 10.52
CA ALA A 57 -2.92 -8.68 10.05
C ALA A 57 -3.63 -7.55 9.30
N THR A 58 -3.43 -6.30 9.71
CA THR A 58 -3.99 -5.12 9.05
C THR A 58 -3.39 -4.91 7.66
N PHE A 59 -2.05 -4.91 7.54
CA PHE A 59 -1.40 -4.71 6.24
C PHE A 59 -1.65 -5.85 5.26
N ARG A 60 -1.72 -7.09 5.72
CA ARG A 60 -1.98 -8.26 4.87
C ARG A 60 -3.34 -8.20 4.15
N GLN A 61 -4.31 -7.50 4.69
CA GLN A 61 -5.64 -7.35 4.07
C GLN A 61 -5.66 -6.31 2.95
N MET A 62 -4.59 -5.52 2.78
CA MET A 62 -4.55 -4.46 1.76
C MET A 62 -4.31 -5.02 0.35
N PRO A 63 -5.20 -4.72 -0.63
CA PRO A 63 -4.95 -5.07 -2.01
C PRO A 63 -3.68 -4.40 -2.54
N GLY A 64 -2.73 -5.20 -3.03
CA GLY A 64 -1.43 -4.71 -3.52
C GLY A 64 -0.29 -4.96 -2.55
N VAL A 65 -0.54 -5.31 -1.31
CA VAL A 65 0.44 -5.93 -0.42
C VAL A 65 0.64 -7.38 -0.87
N LEU A 66 1.89 -7.78 -1.01
CA LEU A 66 2.28 -9.06 -1.60
C LEU A 66 2.81 -10.02 -0.53
N ALA A 67 3.57 -9.47 0.43
CA ALA A 67 4.08 -10.22 1.56
C ALA A 67 4.24 -9.28 2.78
N THR A 68 4.17 -9.89 3.96
CA THR A 68 4.52 -9.24 5.23
C THR A 68 5.46 -10.12 6.01
N ARG A 69 6.27 -9.51 6.85
CA ARG A 69 7.16 -10.19 7.78
C ARG A 69 7.20 -9.40 9.07
N VAL A 70 6.95 -10.06 10.20
CA VAL A 70 7.12 -9.44 11.51
C VAL A 70 8.54 -9.66 12.03
N GLY A 71 9.06 -8.72 12.78
CA GLY A 71 10.44 -8.77 13.28
C GLY A 71 10.81 -7.60 14.17
N TYR A 72 12.11 -7.44 14.36
CA TYR A 72 12.71 -6.48 15.27
C TYR A 72 13.68 -5.59 14.50
N THR A 73 13.62 -4.27 14.73
CA THR A 73 14.52 -3.31 14.06
C THR A 73 14.70 -2.04 14.89
N GLY A 74 15.74 -1.27 14.57
CA GLY A 74 16.00 0.05 15.19
C GLY A 74 16.64 0.00 16.56
N GLY A 75 17.06 -1.17 17.04
CA GLY A 75 17.84 -1.36 18.26
C GLY A 75 19.32 -1.62 18.02
N SER A 76 20.04 -2.02 19.05
CA SER A 76 21.49 -2.21 19.05
C SER A 76 21.95 -3.66 19.22
N THR A 77 21.04 -4.59 19.55
CA THR A 77 21.36 -6.01 19.75
C THR A 77 21.30 -6.74 18.42
N ASP A 78 22.35 -7.47 18.07
CA ASP A 78 22.36 -8.30 16.87
C ASP A 78 21.59 -9.60 17.10
N ASN A 79 20.78 -9.98 16.08
CA ASN A 79 19.96 -11.21 16.09
C ASN A 79 19.17 -11.41 17.40
N PRO A 80 18.39 -10.42 17.86
CA PRO A 80 17.69 -10.50 19.12
C PRO A 80 16.60 -11.59 19.08
N THR A 81 16.40 -12.25 20.19
CA THR A 81 15.25 -13.13 20.42
C THR A 81 14.07 -12.34 20.96
N TYR A 82 12.85 -12.87 20.83
CA TYR A 82 11.66 -12.28 21.43
C TYR A 82 11.83 -12.01 22.95
N LYS A 83 12.41 -12.97 23.67
CA LYS A 83 12.64 -12.82 25.12
C LYS A 83 13.53 -11.62 25.43
N GLU A 84 14.59 -11.40 24.65
CA GLU A 84 15.47 -10.25 24.83
C GLU A 84 14.77 -8.94 24.51
N VAL A 85 13.98 -8.88 23.43
CA VAL A 85 13.21 -7.68 23.09
C VAL A 85 12.21 -7.33 24.19
N CYS A 86 11.54 -8.32 24.79
CA CYS A 86 10.63 -8.12 25.91
C CYS A 86 11.30 -7.60 27.19
N THR A 87 12.63 -7.62 27.29
CA THR A 87 13.33 -7.01 28.43
C THR A 87 13.41 -5.48 28.35
N ASP A 88 13.00 -4.89 27.23
CA ASP A 88 13.12 -3.45 26.90
C ASP A 88 14.59 -2.92 26.87
N ARG A 89 15.58 -3.82 26.75
CA ARG A 89 17.02 -3.48 26.78
C ARG A 89 17.68 -3.48 25.41
N THR A 90 17.05 -4.11 24.42
CA THR A 90 17.63 -4.23 23.08
C THR A 90 17.49 -2.95 22.25
N GLY A 91 16.56 -2.07 22.62
CA GLY A 91 16.20 -0.87 21.86
C GLY A 91 15.45 -1.16 20.56
N HIS A 92 15.17 -2.43 20.24
CA HIS A 92 14.39 -2.77 19.05
C HIS A 92 12.91 -2.44 19.21
N ALA A 93 12.28 -2.05 18.08
CA ALA A 93 10.83 -2.03 17.96
C ALA A 93 10.34 -3.34 17.35
N GLU A 94 9.17 -3.80 17.81
CA GLU A 94 8.35 -4.74 17.06
C GLU A 94 7.89 -4.04 15.77
N ALA A 95 8.18 -4.61 14.62
CA ALA A 95 7.92 -3.99 13.34
C ALA A 95 7.40 -4.98 12.32
N VAL A 96 6.72 -4.46 11.31
CA VAL A 96 6.25 -5.21 10.14
C VAL A 96 6.95 -4.66 8.91
N GLU A 97 7.71 -5.51 8.22
CA GLU A 97 8.20 -5.27 6.87
C GLU A 97 7.10 -5.68 5.87
N VAL A 98 6.71 -4.76 4.99
CA VAL A 98 5.65 -4.92 3.99
C VAL A 98 6.27 -4.86 2.61
N GLU A 99 6.11 -5.91 1.81
CA GLU A 99 6.43 -5.90 0.38
C GLU A 99 5.16 -5.60 -0.41
N PHE A 100 5.22 -4.61 -1.31
CA PHE A 100 4.05 -4.16 -2.04
C PHE A 100 4.34 -3.84 -3.51
N ASP A 101 3.30 -3.95 -4.34
CA ASP A 101 3.32 -3.55 -5.75
C ASP A 101 2.91 -2.07 -5.86
N PRO A 102 3.84 -1.15 -6.22
CA PRO A 102 3.53 0.28 -6.32
C PRO A 102 2.58 0.62 -7.47
N ALA A 103 2.24 -0.34 -8.34
CA ALA A 103 1.20 -0.17 -9.34
C ALA A 103 -0.21 -0.40 -8.80
N ARG A 104 -0.34 -1.09 -7.67
CA ARG A 104 -1.62 -1.48 -7.06
C ARG A 104 -1.92 -0.74 -5.77
N VAL A 105 -0.90 -0.40 -4.99
CA VAL A 105 -1.03 0.36 -3.73
C VAL A 105 0.14 1.34 -3.63
N ARG A 106 -0.14 2.58 -3.28
CA ARG A 106 0.88 3.62 -3.08
C ARG A 106 1.41 3.56 -1.66
N TYR A 107 2.64 4.02 -1.45
CA TYR A 107 3.21 4.17 -0.12
C TYR A 107 2.35 5.08 0.79
N SER A 108 1.74 6.13 0.22
CA SER A 108 0.79 7.00 0.94
C SER A 108 -0.45 6.27 1.44
N ASP A 109 -0.89 5.20 0.75
CA ASP A 109 -2.03 4.40 1.17
C ASP A 109 -1.65 3.48 2.35
N LEU A 110 -0.40 2.97 2.36
CA LEU A 110 0.15 2.25 3.52
C LEU A 110 0.28 3.18 4.74
N LEU A 111 0.76 4.41 4.55
CA LEU A 111 0.84 5.41 5.63
C LEU A 111 -0.53 5.74 6.20
N LYS A 112 -1.57 5.86 5.35
CA LYS A 112 -2.93 6.08 5.83
C LYS A 112 -3.37 4.97 6.77
N VAL A 113 -3.17 3.71 6.39
CA VAL A 113 -3.48 2.55 7.23
C VAL A 113 -2.66 2.57 8.51
N PHE A 114 -1.37 2.92 8.45
CA PHE A 114 -0.52 3.07 9.63
C PHE A 114 -1.12 4.07 10.62
N TRP A 115 -1.46 5.30 10.18
CA TRP A 115 -1.99 6.33 11.04
C TRP A 115 -3.39 6.03 11.61
N GLU A 116 -4.22 5.28 10.88
CA GLU A 116 -5.59 4.95 11.28
C GLU A 116 -5.69 3.76 12.25
N ASN A 117 -4.62 2.96 12.37
CA ASN A 117 -4.68 1.70 13.13
C ASN A 117 -3.89 1.71 14.45
N HIS A 118 -3.39 2.86 14.90
CA HIS A 118 -2.79 3.01 16.22
C HIS A 118 -2.89 4.46 16.71
N ASP A 119 -2.58 4.70 17.97
CA ASP A 119 -2.47 6.04 18.53
C ASP A 119 -1.00 6.52 18.45
N PRO A 120 -0.66 7.41 17.50
CA PRO A 120 0.72 7.88 17.30
C PRO A 120 1.18 8.88 18.36
N THR A 121 0.37 9.18 19.38
CA THR A 121 0.71 10.10 20.46
C THR A 121 1.23 9.40 21.72
N GLN A 122 1.21 8.07 21.74
CA GLN A 122 1.66 7.28 22.89
C GLN A 122 3.16 6.99 22.78
N LEU A 123 3.92 7.61 23.66
CA LEU A 123 5.37 7.41 23.71
C LEU A 123 5.70 6.05 24.35
N ASN A 124 6.47 5.23 23.63
CA ASN A 124 6.95 3.92 24.06
C ASN A 124 5.85 3.00 24.62
N ARG A 125 4.69 3.05 24.02
CA ARG A 125 3.55 2.16 24.32
C ARG A 125 2.52 2.19 23.21
N GLN A 126 1.63 1.19 23.22
CA GLN A 126 0.41 1.22 22.41
C GLN A 126 -0.72 0.50 23.15
N GLY A 127 -1.76 1.24 23.52
CA GLY A 127 -2.87 0.69 24.32
C GLY A 127 -2.37 0.08 25.64
N PRO A 128 -2.61 -1.22 25.90
CA PRO A 128 -2.16 -1.91 27.11
C PRO A 128 -0.67 -2.27 27.09
N ASP A 129 -0.02 -2.27 25.92
CA ASP A 129 1.35 -2.74 25.74
C ASP A 129 2.35 -1.63 26.06
N TRP A 130 3.22 -1.85 27.05
CA TRP A 130 4.23 -0.90 27.53
C TRP A 130 5.63 -1.39 27.16
N GLY A 131 6.51 -0.44 26.76
CA GLY A 131 7.91 -0.67 26.43
C GLY A 131 8.30 -0.02 25.12
N THR A 132 9.61 0.23 24.93
CA THR A 132 10.15 0.84 23.72
C THR A 132 9.92 -0.01 22.47
N GLN A 133 9.75 -1.34 22.65
CA GLN A 133 9.41 -2.26 21.58
C GLN A 133 8.04 -1.96 20.94
N TYR A 134 7.12 -1.32 21.64
CA TYR A 134 5.79 -0.96 21.13
C TYR A 134 5.67 0.48 20.65
N ARG A 135 6.81 1.17 20.49
CA ARG A 135 6.83 2.56 20.02
C ARG A 135 6.31 2.70 18.60
N SER A 136 5.79 3.88 18.31
CA SER A 136 5.40 4.27 16.95
C SER A 136 6.62 4.71 16.14
N ALA A 137 6.90 4.03 15.03
CA ALA A 137 7.99 4.41 14.13
C ALA A 137 7.73 4.00 12.67
N ILE A 138 8.27 4.80 11.75
CA ILE A 138 8.35 4.55 10.31
C ILE A 138 9.82 4.44 9.95
N PHE A 139 10.24 3.30 9.41
CA PHE A 139 11.60 3.05 8.94
C PHE A 139 11.60 3.17 7.41
N PHE A 140 12.05 4.31 6.89
CA PHE A 140 12.01 4.57 5.45
C PHE A 140 13.17 3.91 4.71
N HIS A 141 12.88 3.34 3.52
CA HIS A 141 13.86 2.66 2.66
C HIS A 141 14.42 3.57 1.56
N THR A 142 13.76 4.70 1.28
CA THR A 142 14.19 5.67 0.26
C THR A 142 13.92 7.10 0.70
N PRO A 143 14.64 8.10 0.13
CA PRO A 143 14.37 9.52 0.41
C PRO A 143 12.92 9.95 0.07
N GLU A 144 12.34 9.34 -0.96
CA GLU A 144 10.95 9.60 -1.34
C GLU A 144 9.99 9.15 -0.25
N GLN A 145 10.22 7.96 0.35
CA GLN A 145 9.44 7.48 1.48
C GLN A 145 9.56 8.42 2.68
N GLN A 146 10.77 8.90 2.97
CA GLN A 146 10.99 9.88 4.03
C GLN A 146 10.15 11.14 3.82
N THR A 147 10.25 11.72 2.61
CA THR A 147 9.49 12.94 2.26
C THR A 147 8.00 12.75 2.42
N VAL A 148 7.45 11.63 1.90
CA VAL A 148 6.02 11.34 1.97
C VAL A 148 5.57 11.07 3.41
N ALA A 149 6.38 10.36 4.22
CA ALA A 149 6.08 10.10 5.62
C ALA A 149 6.06 11.39 6.46
N GLN A 150 7.06 12.27 6.29
CA GLN A 150 7.13 13.56 6.96
C GLN A 150 5.95 14.45 6.58
N ALA A 151 5.64 14.57 5.28
CA ALA A 151 4.50 15.36 4.81
C ALA A 151 3.17 14.84 5.37
N SER A 152 3.00 13.51 5.48
CA SER A 152 1.79 12.92 6.05
C SER A 152 1.65 13.21 7.55
N LYS A 153 2.74 13.16 8.33
CA LYS A 153 2.76 13.54 9.74
C LYS A 153 2.39 15.01 9.92
N GLU A 154 3.04 15.90 9.18
CA GLU A 154 2.75 17.35 9.23
C GLU A 154 1.29 17.68 8.87
N ALA A 155 0.73 16.96 7.89
CA ALA A 155 -0.68 17.15 7.51
C ALA A 155 -1.63 16.80 8.66
N LEU A 156 -1.36 15.73 9.42
CA LEU A 156 -2.14 15.33 10.58
C LEU A 156 -1.99 16.33 11.74
N GLU A 157 -0.79 16.84 11.97
CA GLU A 157 -0.51 17.87 12.98
C GLU A 157 -1.23 19.18 12.64
N LYS A 158 -1.13 19.66 11.39
CA LYS A 158 -1.84 20.86 10.90
C LYS A 158 -3.36 20.72 10.98
N ALA A 159 -3.88 19.53 10.75
CA ALA A 159 -5.31 19.23 10.85
C ALA A 159 -5.79 19.05 12.30
N HIS A 160 -4.91 19.16 13.28
CA HIS A 160 -5.20 18.90 14.71
C HIS A 160 -5.95 17.57 14.92
N ARG A 161 -5.55 16.52 14.16
CA ARG A 161 -6.22 15.22 14.19
C ARG A 161 -6.16 14.56 15.57
N TYR A 162 -5.10 14.84 16.32
CA TYR A 162 -4.87 14.34 17.68
C TYR A 162 -4.75 15.49 18.66
N SER A 163 -5.21 15.28 19.89
CA SER A 163 -5.14 16.28 20.98
C SER A 163 -3.74 16.41 21.61
N LYS A 164 -2.85 15.44 21.33
CA LYS A 164 -1.47 15.40 21.81
C LYS A 164 -0.51 15.39 20.64
N PRO A 165 0.75 15.80 20.82
CA PRO A 165 1.78 15.73 19.78
C PRO A 165 1.97 14.30 19.26
N ILE A 166 2.23 14.16 17.95
CA ILE A 166 2.60 12.90 17.32
C ILE A 166 4.05 12.58 17.68
N VAL A 167 4.28 11.45 18.37
CA VAL A 167 5.61 10.99 18.82
C VAL A 167 6.25 9.98 17.86
N THR A 168 5.60 9.67 16.73
CA THR A 168 6.11 8.74 15.72
C THR A 168 7.49 9.17 15.23
N GLN A 169 8.45 8.25 15.33
CA GLN A 169 9.78 8.41 14.76
C GLN A 169 9.75 8.15 13.25
N ILE A 170 10.43 8.98 12.45
CA ILE A 170 10.63 8.74 11.01
C ILE A 170 12.13 8.68 10.81
N VAL A 171 12.66 7.46 10.67
CA VAL A 171 14.11 7.19 10.68
C VAL A 171 14.48 6.26 9.51
N PRO A 172 15.77 6.26 9.08
CA PRO A 172 16.21 5.33 8.04
C PRO A 172 15.99 3.88 8.45
N ALA A 173 15.63 3.03 7.49
CA ALA A 173 15.62 1.59 7.69
C ALA A 173 17.04 1.08 7.96
N VAL A 174 17.15 0.28 9.00
CA VAL A 174 18.37 -0.43 9.39
C VAL A 174 18.13 -1.93 9.32
N THR A 175 19.06 -2.75 9.81
CA THR A 175 18.92 -4.20 9.81
C THR A 175 17.58 -4.60 10.43
N PHE A 176 16.84 -5.42 9.68
CA PHE A 176 15.59 -6.02 10.13
C PHE A 176 15.86 -7.49 10.48
N TYR A 177 15.60 -7.87 11.71
CA TYR A 177 15.73 -9.23 12.21
C TYR A 177 14.35 -9.89 12.22
N PRO A 178 14.09 -10.90 11.35
CA PRO A 178 12.81 -11.60 11.38
C PRO A 178 12.53 -12.20 12.76
N ALA A 179 11.32 -12.01 13.27
CA ALA A 179 10.88 -12.71 14.46
C ALA A 179 10.69 -14.21 14.16
N GLU A 180 10.61 -14.99 15.21
CA GLU A 180 10.48 -16.44 15.16
C GLU A 180 9.23 -16.87 14.37
N ASP A 181 9.25 -18.03 13.74
CA ASP A 181 8.21 -18.51 12.83
C ASP A 181 6.81 -18.55 13.45
N TYR A 182 6.72 -18.76 14.76
CA TYR A 182 5.42 -18.78 15.44
C TYR A 182 4.76 -17.39 15.54
N HIS A 183 5.53 -16.31 15.36
CA HIS A 183 5.00 -14.95 15.31
C HIS A 183 4.49 -14.55 13.91
N GLN A 184 5.00 -15.16 12.85
CA GLN A 184 4.60 -14.82 11.49
C GLN A 184 3.15 -15.23 11.26
N GLN A 185 2.32 -14.27 10.80
CA GLN A 185 0.88 -14.49 10.52
C GLN A 185 0.11 -15.05 11.73
N TYR A 186 0.47 -14.58 12.93
CA TYR A 186 -0.01 -15.15 14.18
C TYR A 186 -1.54 -15.19 14.31
N LEU A 187 -2.22 -14.08 13.99
CA LEU A 187 -3.69 -14.01 14.07
C LEU A 187 -4.35 -14.85 12.99
N GLU A 188 -3.80 -14.86 11.78
CA GLU A 188 -4.34 -15.66 10.66
C GLU A 188 -4.27 -17.16 10.95
N LYS A 189 -3.14 -17.66 11.45
CA LYS A 189 -2.97 -19.08 11.84
C LYS A 189 -3.93 -19.53 12.94
N ARG A 190 -4.49 -18.58 13.69
CA ARG A 190 -5.45 -18.83 14.78
C ARG A 190 -6.90 -18.57 14.37
N GLY A 191 -7.16 -18.23 13.10
CA GLY A 191 -8.49 -17.90 12.62
C GLY A 191 -9.08 -16.64 13.26
N GLN A 192 -8.22 -15.76 13.81
CA GLN A 192 -8.63 -14.51 14.43
C GLN A 192 -8.62 -13.41 13.37
N ALA A 193 -9.76 -12.73 13.20
CA ALA A 193 -9.78 -11.47 12.45
C ALA A 193 -8.90 -10.45 13.18
N SER A 194 -8.30 -9.48 12.43
CA SER A 194 -7.41 -8.47 12.98
C SER A 194 -7.90 -7.92 14.32
N CYS A 195 -7.00 -7.79 15.30
CA CYS A 195 -7.28 -6.98 16.50
C CYS A 195 -7.51 -5.54 16.04
N HIS A 196 -8.77 -5.13 15.93
CA HIS A 196 -9.10 -3.72 15.77
C HIS A 196 -8.85 -3.03 17.12
N ILE A 197 -7.66 -2.51 17.32
CA ILE A 197 -7.44 -1.48 18.32
C ILE A 197 -8.00 -0.19 17.69
N LYS A 198 -9.32 0.01 17.79
CA LYS A 198 -9.88 1.34 17.55
C LYS A 198 -9.40 2.23 18.69
N ALA A 199 -8.54 3.20 18.35
CA ALA A 199 -8.21 4.31 19.23
C ALA A 199 -9.43 5.23 19.44
#